data_6ce1683148aee7b9c1733c7715c69524
#
_entry.id   6ce1683148aee7b9c1733c7715c69524
#
_cell.length_a   1.000
_cell.length_b   1.000
_cell.length_c   1.000
_cell.angle_alpha   90.00
_cell.angle_beta   90.00
_cell.angle_gamma   90.00
#
_symmetry.space_group_name_H-M   'P 1'
#
loop_
_entity.id
_entity.type
_entity.pdbx_description
1 polymer ?
#
loop_
_entity_poly.entity_id
_entity_poly.type
_entity_poly.pdbx_seq_one_letter_code
_entity_poly.pdbx_strand_id
1 'polypeptide(L)'
;MRIKAIKKLVDINILYAIQPSQLQQYRKMQAKNPERKVNVSLKAIRMYLILGLVYLFLFGLMGSLNQLVGNPGFFANLVSAFALFSMSQGFLVFYNVFYESKDLQSYRPYAFSEAEIIVGKSISVILTLLIAILPMFSYFLVLAFQGGNPFLGLPLALLAILILSSVITFLIL
;
A
#
# COMPACT_ATOMS: atom_id res chain seq x y z
N MET A 1 22.64 8.22 -8.92
CA MET A 1 21.43 8.34 -8.09
C MET A 1 21.79 8.29 -6.62
N ARG A 2 21.38 9.29 -5.84
CA ARG A 2 21.71 9.41 -4.43
C ARG A 2 20.60 8.75 -3.60
N ILE A 3 20.85 7.56 -3.05
CA ILE A 3 19.86 6.77 -2.26
C ILE A 3 19.27 7.59 -1.10
N LYS A 4 20.08 8.41 -0.43
CA LYS A 4 19.60 9.30 0.65
C LYS A 4 18.60 10.36 0.17
N ALA A 5 18.76 10.85 -1.06
CA ALA A 5 17.84 11.81 -1.67
C ALA A 5 16.51 11.15 -2.02
N ILE A 6 16.56 9.95 -2.63
CA ILE A 6 15.36 9.17 -2.96
C ILE A 6 14.57 8.83 -1.70
N LYS A 7 15.22 8.39 -0.61
CA LYS A 7 14.55 8.10 0.65
C LYS A 7 13.80 9.32 1.20
N LYS A 8 14.42 10.50 1.20
CA LYS A 8 13.75 11.74 1.62
C LYS A 8 12.55 12.10 0.73
N LEU A 9 12.69 11.91 -0.59
CA LEU A 9 11.60 12.13 -1.55
C LEU A 9 10.44 11.17 -1.31
N VAL A 10 10.73 9.90 -1.06
CA VAL A 10 9.70 8.89 -0.73
C VAL A 10 8.97 9.27 0.57
N ASP A 11 9.69 9.65 1.62
CA ASP A 11 9.08 10.07 2.90
C ASP A 11 8.15 11.29 2.72
N ILE A 12 8.52 12.25 1.87
CA ILE A 12 7.68 13.41 1.56
C ILE A 12 6.47 13.00 0.73
N ASN A 13 6.67 12.21 -0.32
CA ASN A 13 5.59 11.81 -1.23
C ASN A 13 4.58 10.88 -0.57
N ILE A 14 4.99 10.04 0.39
CA ILE A 14 4.05 9.26 1.21
C ILE A 14 3.10 10.16 1.98
N LEU A 15 3.52 11.36 2.42
CA LEU A 15 2.64 12.32 3.07
C LEU A 15 1.51 12.81 2.15
N TYR A 16 1.76 12.95 0.86
CA TYR A 16 0.73 13.32 -0.13
C TYR A 16 -0.18 12.15 -0.50
N ALA A 17 0.34 10.93 -0.42
CA ALA A 17 -0.45 9.71 -0.63
C ALA A 17 -1.41 9.41 0.54
N ILE A 18 -1.14 9.96 1.74
CA ILE A 18 -1.98 9.81 2.92
C ILE A 18 -3.20 10.73 2.82
N GLN A 19 -4.36 10.22 3.22
CA GLN A 19 -5.60 11.01 3.23
C GLN A 19 -5.47 12.29 4.07
N PRO A 20 -6.06 13.42 3.63
CA PRO A 20 -5.96 14.71 4.32
C PRO A 20 -6.40 14.69 5.80
N SER A 21 -7.37 13.84 6.13
CA SER A 21 -7.86 13.64 7.50
C SER A 21 -6.78 13.07 8.43
N GLN A 22 -6.00 12.11 7.94
CA GLN A 22 -4.89 11.51 8.68
C GLN A 22 -3.74 12.52 8.83
N LEU A 23 -3.48 13.31 7.80
CA LEU A 23 -2.45 14.35 7.81
C LEU A 23 -2.75 15.43 8.86
N GLN A 24 -4.03 15.82 9.02
CA GLN A 24 -4.45 16.73 10.09
C GLN A 24 -4.23 16.13 11.49
N GLN A 25 -4.52 14.84 11.68
CA GLN A 25 -4.24 14.16 12.95
C GLN A 25 -2.74 14.17 13.27
N TYR A 26 -1.88 13.93 12.29
CA TYR A 26 -0.43 13.98 12.47
C TYR A 26 0.05 15.38 12.86
N ARG A 27 -0.45 16.44 12.20
CA ARG A 27 -0.14 17.82 12.55
C ARG A 27 -0.58 18.17 13.97
N LYS A 28 -1.77 17.75 14.40
CA LYS A 28 -2.25 17.94 15.77
C LYS A 28 -1.39 17.22 16.81
N MET A 29 -0.90 16.01 16.51
CA MET A 29 -0.01 15.28 17.41
C MET A 29 1.37 15.93 17.52
N GLN A 30 1.90 16.42 16.40
CA GLN A 30 3.19 17.10 16.36
C GLN A 30 3.15 18.46 17.08
N ALA A 31 2.01 19.17 16.98
CA ALA A 31 1.80 20.41 17.71
C ALA A 31 1.72 20.22 19.24
N LYS A 32 1.21 19.05 19.69
CA LYS A 32 1.18 18.72 21.13
C LYS A 32 2.54 18.35 21.73
N ASN A 33 3.44 17.79 20.93
CA ASN A 33 4.78 17.37 21.37
C ASN A 33 5.84 17.73 20.32
N PRO A 34 6.31 18.98 20.26
CA PRO A 34 7.23 19.45 19.23
C PRO A 34 8.61 18.80 19.29
N GLU A 35 9.03 18.30 20.44
CA GLU A 35 10.32 17.60 20.60
C GLU A 35 10.32 16.17 20.04
N ARG A 36 9.15 15.58 19.84
CA ARG A 36 9.02 14.21 19.34
C ARG A 36 8.98 14.22 17.81
N LYS A 37 10.11 14.00 17.16
CA LYS A 37 10.16 13.75 15.70
C LYS A 37 9.31 12.53 15.38
N VAL A 38 8.06 12.74 14.99
CA VAL A 38 7.17 11.66 14.57
C VAL A 38 7.59 11.23 13.17
N ASN A 39 8.18 10.04 13.07
CA ASN A 39 8.48 9.45 11.78
C ASN A 39 7.17 8.95 11.16
N VAL A 40 6.59 9.77 10.27
CA VAL A 40 5.25 9.55 9.70
C VAL A 40 5.19 8.28 8.87
N SER A 41 6.26 7.98 8.12
CA SER A 41 6.35 6.76 7.32
C SER A 41 6.32 5.51 8.19
N LEU A 42 7.05 5.49 9.30
CA LEU A 42 7.08 4.37 10.23
C LEU A 42 5.74 4.17 10.94
N LYS A 43 5.05 5.25 11.25
CA LYS A 43 3.71 5.18 11.85
C LYS A 43 2.67 4.71 10.84
N ALA A 44 2.76 5.14 9.59
CA ALA A 44 1.92 4.64 8.50
C ALA A 44 2.11 3.13 8.32
N ILE A 45 3.35 2.64 8.22
CA ILE A 45 3.65 1.21 8.09
C ILE A 45 3.06 0.42 9.27
N ARG A 46 3.21 0.92 10.51
CA ARG A 46 2.63 0.26 11.69
C ARG A 46 1.11 0.18 11.64
N MET A 47 0.45 1.25 11.20
CA MET A 47 -1.01 1.28 11.04
C MET A 47 -1.48 0.25 10.00
N TYR A 48 -0.74 0.11 8.91
CA TYR A 48 -1.04 -0.86 7.86
C TYR A 48 -0.79 -2.30 8.27
N LEU A 49 0.25 -2.56 9.09
CA LEU A 49 0.46 -3.87 9.69
C LEU A 49 -0.72 -4.27 10.60
N ILE A 50 -1.20 -3.34 11.41
CA ILE A 50 -2.39 -3.58 12.26
C ILE A 50 -3.61 -3.87 11.39
N LEU A 51 -3.83 -3.10 10.33
CA LEU A 51 -4.92 -3.31 9.40
C LEU A 51 -4.82 -4.69 8.72
N GLY A 52 -3.62 -5.09 8.29
CA GLY A 52 -3.36 -6.42 7.74
C GLY A 52 -3.70 -7.55 8.70
N LEU A 53 -3.34 -7.41 9.98
CA LEU A 53 -3.71 -8.38 11.02
C LEU A 53 -5.23 -8.46 11.21
N VAL A 54 -5.94 -7.31 11.16
CA VAL A 54 -7.40 -7.29 11.23
C VAL A 54 -8.01 -8.03 10.05
N TYR A 55 -7.54 -7.81 8.83
CA TYR A 55 -8.03 -8.55 7.65
C TYR A 55 -7.72 -10.05 7.73
N LEU A 56 -6.52 -10.41 8.20
CA LEU A 56 -6.15 -11.81 8.39
C LEU A 56 -7.06 -12.50 9.40
N PHE A 57 -7.42 -11.82 10.49
CA PHE A 57 -8.36 -12.32 11.47
C PHE A 57 -9.77 -12.47 10.89
N LEU A 58 -10.27 -11.47 10.15
CA LEU A 58 -11.59 -11.50 9.52
C LEU A 58 -11.70 -12.64 8.50
N PHE A 59 -10.72 -12.78 7.61
CA PHE A 59 -10.72 -13.87 6.62
C PHE A 59 -10.47 -15.22 7.27
N GLY A 60 -9.67 -15.29 8.34
CA GLY A 60 -9.50 -16.50 9.15
C GLY A 60 -10.80 -16.96 9.77
N LEU A 61 -11.59 -16.04 10.35
CA LEU A 61 -12.94 -16.37 10.85
C LEU A 61 -13.88 -16.81 9.73
N MET A 62 -13.90 -16.11 8.60
CA MET A 62 -14.70 -16.52 7.45
C MET A 62 -14.30 -17.91 6.95
N GLY A 63 -13.01 -18.21 6.92
CA GLY A 63 -12.47 -19.49 6.53
C GLY A 63 -12.83 -20.62 7.49
N SER A 64 -12.88 -20.34 8.80
CA SER A 64 -13.29 -21.34 9.79
C SER A 64 -14.79 -21.68 9.74
N LEU A 65 -15.61 -20.72 9.29
CA LEU A 65 -17.06 -20.89 9.19
C LEU A 65 -17.49 -21.50 7.84
N ASN A 66 -16.74 -21.24 6.79
CA ASN A 66 -17.06 -21.67 5.42
C ASN A 66 -15.83 -22.22 4.71
N GLN A 67 -16.00 -23.27 3.92
CA GLN A 67 -14.93 -23.75 3.03
C GLN A 67 -14.78 -22.79 1.85
N LEU A 68 -13.88 -21.81 1.98
CA LEU A 68 -13.61 -20.81 0.94
C LEU A 68 -13.02 -21.46 -0.34
N VAL A 69 -12.27 -22.54 -0.17
CA VAL A 69 -11.64 -23.29 -1.28
C VAL A 69 -12.67 -23.98 -2.19
N GLY A 70 -13.85 -24.32 -1.65
CA GLY A 70 -14.89 -25.01 -2.42
C GLY A 70 -15.78 -24.12 -3.29
N ASN A 71 -15.60 -22.78 -3.24
CA ASN A 71 -16.49 -21.86 -3.95
C ASN A 71 -15.72 -20.93 -4.90
N PRO A 72 -15.45 -21.37 -6.16
CA PRO A 72 -14.69 -20.58 -7.13
C PRO A 72 -15.39 -19.27 -7.53
N GLY A 73 -16.72 -19.23 -7.50
CA GLY A 73 -17.47 -18.00 -7.79
C GLY A 73 -17.27 -16.93 -6.72
N PHE A 74 -17.26 -17.31 -5.45
CA PHE A 74 -16.97 -16.38 -4.36
C PHE A 74 -15.53 -15.85 -4.46
N PHE A 75 -14.57 -16.73 -4.77
CA PHE A 75 -13.18 -16.35 -5.01
C PHE A 75 -13.07 -15.29 -6.13
N ALA A 76 -13.65 -15.57 -7.30
CA ALA A 76 -13.57 -14.66 -8.44
C ALA A 76 -14.19 -13.28 -8.14
N ASN A 77 -15.36 -13.25 -7.51
CA ASN A 77 -16.03 -12.00 -7.15
C ASN A 77 -15.21 -11.19 -6.14
N LEU A 78 -14.65 -11.83 -5.14
CA LEU A 78 -13.88 -11.16 -4.10
C LEU A 78 -12.57 -10.59 -4.64
N VAL A 79 -11.85 -11.38 -5.47
CA VAL A 79 -10.64 -10.94 -6.15
C VAL A 79 -10.92 -9.77 -7.08
N SER A 80 -12.00 -9.84 -7.89
CA SER A 80 -12.39 -8.75 -8.79
C SER A 80 -12.75 -7.47 -8.04
N ALA A 81 -13.51 -7.56 -6.97
CA ALA A 81 -13.90 -6.42 -6.15
C ALA A 81 -12.68 -5.72 -5.53
N PHE A 82 -11.76 -6.49 -4.95
CA PHE A 82 -10.52 -5.92 -4.39
C PHE A 82 -9.58 -5.38 -5.47
N ALA A 83 -9.50 -6.01 -6.64
CA ALA A 83 -8.71 -5.50 -7.75
C ALA A 83 -9.24 -4.14 -8.22
N LEU A 84 -10.55 -4.01 -8.45
CA LEU A 84 -11.19 -2.75 -8.82
C LEU A 84 -10.99 -1.66 -7.75
N PHE A 85 -11.16 -2.01 -6.48
CA PHE A 85 -10.91 -1.09 -5.38
C PHE A 85 -9.45 -0.63 -5.36
N SER A 86 -8.50 -1.55 -5.50
CA SER A 86 -7.06 -1.22 -5.52
C SER A 86 -6.68 -0.37 -6.73
N MET A 87 -7.28 -0.62 -7.89
CA MET A 87 -7.09 0.23 -9.08
C MET A 87 -7.61 1.65 -8.84
N SER A 88 -8.82 1.81 -8.32
CA SER A 88 -9.38 3.15 -8.06
C SER A 88 -8.56 3.92 -7.02
N GLN A 89 -8.11 3.27 -5.96
CA GLN A 89 -7.19 3.87 -4.98
C GLN A 89 -5.84 4.20 -5.62
N GLY A 90 -5.32 3.34 -6.47
CA GLY A 90 -4.06 3.56 -7.17
C GLY A 90 -4.10 4.77 -8.09
N PHE A 91 -5.18 4.96 -8.84
CA PHE A 91 -5.37 6.16 -9.67
C PHE A 91 -5.42 7.44 -8.83
N LEU A 92 -6.13 7.43 -7.70
CA LEU A 92 -6.18 8.57 -6.79
C LEU A 92 -4.80 8.92 -6.24
N VAL A 93 -4.05 7.91 -5.79
CA VAL A 93 -2.70 8.10 -5.27
C VAL A 93 -1.76 8.60 -6.35
N PHE A 94 -1.83 8.02 -7.54
CA PHE A 94 -1.03 8.47 -8.68
C PHE A 94 -1.31 9.93 -9.02
N TYR A 95 -2.59 10.29 -9.13
CA TYR A 95 -3.03 11.66 -9.40
C TYR A 95 -2.50 12.62 -8.33
N ASN A 96 -2.69 12.32 -7.05
CA ASN A 96 -2.24 13.16 -5.94
C ASN A 96 -0.71 13.34 -5.93
N VAL A 97 0.04 12.27 -6.18
CA VAL A 97 1.51 12.31 -6.12
C VAL A 97 2.11 12.98 -7.36
N PHE A 98 1.53 12.78 -8.55
CA PHE A 98 2.12 13.31 -9.78
C PHE A 98 1.57 14.66 -10.20
N TYR A 99 0.27 14.91 -10.03
CA TYR A 99 -0.42 16.10 -10.55
C TYR A 99 -0.78 17.13 -9.47
N GLU A 100 -1.27 16.69 -8.32
CA GLU A 100 -1.73 17.62 -7.29
C GLU A 100 -0.57 18.15 -6.43
N SER A 101 0.55 17.43 -6.38
CA SER A 101 1.74 17.88 -5.69
C SER A 101 2.38 19.03 -6.47
N LYS A 102 2.20 20.26 -6.01
CA LYS A 102 2.88 21.47 -6.52
C LYS A 102 4.41 21.46 -6.24
N ASP A 103 4.98 20.28 -6.12
CA ASP A 103 6.28 20.04 -5.54
C ASP A 103 7.43 20.35 -6.49
N LEU A 104 7.20 20.36 -7.81
CA LEU A 104 8.27 20.72 -8.77
C LEU A 104 8.87 22.09 -8.49
N GLN A 105 8.06 23.05 -8.02
CA GLN A 105 8.56 24.37 -7.61
C GLN A 105 9.26 24.30 -6.25
N SER A 106 8.76 23.46 -5.33
CA SER A 106 9.33 23.28 -3.99
C SER A 106 10.64 22.48 -4.01
N TYR A 107 10.85 21.63 -5.03
CA TYR A 107 12.09 20.85 -5.18
C TYR A 107 13.21 21.60 -5.91
N ARG A 108 12.92 22.68 -6.63
CA ARG A 108 13.93 23.50 -7.33
C ARG A 108 15.08 24.00 -6.44
N PRO A 109 14.85 24.46 -5.18
CA PRO A 109 15.96 24.85 -4.31
C PRO A 109 16.80 23.68 -3.80
N TYR A 110 16.29 22.44 -3.90
CA TYR A 110 17.03 21.25 -3.54
C TYR A 110 17.65 20.68 -4.81
N ALA A 111 18.95 20.41 -4.82
CA ALA A 111 19.69 19.87 -5.98
C ALA A 111 19.28 18.40 -6.30
N PHE A 112 17.98 18.14 -6.48
CA PHE A 112 17.46 16.84 -6.93
C PHE A 112 17.46 16.79 -8.46
N SER A 113 17.88 15.67 -9.04
CA SER A 113 17.72 15.42 -10.47
C SER A 113 16.27 15.03 -10.78
N GLU A 114 15.81 15.33 -12.00
CA GLU A 114 14.46 14.98 -12.45
C GLU A 114 14.22 13.46 -12.33
N ALA A 115 15.22 12.66 -12.68
CA ALA A 115 15.15 11.20 -12.52
C ALA A 115 14.97 10.76 -11.06
N GLU A 116 15.64 11.43 -10.09
CA GLU A 116 15.47 11.14 -8.65
C GLU A 116 14.05 11.46 -8.18
N ILE A 117 13.46 12.56 -8.70
CA ILE A 117 12.09 12.96 -8.37
C ILE A 117 11.08 11.95 -8.90
N ILE A 118 11.19 11.57 -10.17
CA ILE A 118 10.29 10.58 -10.80
C ILE A 118 10.37 9.24 -10.08
N VAL A 119 11.58 8.74 -9.84
CA VAL A 119 11.76 7.46 -9.13
C VAL A 119 11.22 7.53 -7.69
N GLY A 120 11.46 8.63 -6.97
CA GLY A 120 10.93 8.81 -5.62
C GLY A 120 9.40 8.81 -5.60
N LYS A 121 8.75 9.47 -6.57
CA LYS A 121 7.29 9.48 -6.74
C LYS A 121 6.75 8.10 -7.09
N SER A 122 7.36 7.42 -8.04
CA SER A 122 6.95 6.07 -8.45
C SER A 122 7.05 5.07 -7.30
N ILE A 123 8.13 5.09 -6.54
CA ILE A 123 8.29 4.23 -5.35
C ILE A 123 7.18 4.52 -4.33
N SER A 124 6.83 5.77 -4.10
CA SER A 124 5.77 6.15 -3.16
C SER A 124 4.40 5.63 -3.59
N VAL A 125 4.08 5.70 -4.90
CA VAL A 125 2.85 5.14 -5.47
C VAL A 125 2.84 3.62 -5.29
N ILE A 126 3.91 2.92 -5.66
CA ILE A 126 4.02 1.47 -5.54
C ILE A 126 3.85 1.02 -4.07
N LEU A 127 4.51 1.69 -3.13
CA LEU A 127 4.37 1.38 -1.70
C LEU A 127 2.93 1.54 -1.22
N THR A 128 2.25 2.59 -1.66
CA THR A 128 0.86 2.83 -1.28
C THR A 128 -0.10 1.82 -1.91
N LEU A 129 0.17 1.40 -3.15
CA LEU A 129 -0.57 0.32 -3.81
C LEU A 129 -0.40 -1.03 -3.12
N LEU A 130 0.82 -1.38 -2.73
CA LEU A 130 1.08 -2.62 -1.98
C LEU A 130 0.25 -2.68 -0.69
N ILE A 131 0.03 -1.54 -0.06
CA ILE A 131 -0.80 -1.42 1.12
C ILE A 131 -2.28 -1.64 0.81
N ALA A 132 -2.78 -1.09 -0.30
CA ALA A 132 -4.16 -1.28 -0.73
C ALA A 132 -4.48 -2.74 -1.10
N ILE A 133 -3.46 -3.51 -1.52
CA ILE A 133 -3.57 -4.92 -1.88
C ILE A 133 -3.45 -5.86 -0.65
N LEU A 134 -3.08 -5.33 0.50
CA LEU A 134 -2.84 -6.11 1.72
C LEU A 134 -4.03 -7.00 2.17
N PRO A 135 -5.32 -6.57 2.03
CA PRO A 135 -6.47 -7.44 2.30
C PRO A 135 -6.48 -8.70 1.42
N MET A 136 -6.11 -8.58 0.15
CA MET A 136 -6.02 -9.73 -0.74
C MET A 136 -4.92 -10.71 -0.34
N PHE A 137 -3.79 -10.20 0.13
CA PHE A 137 -2.73 -11.05 0.67
C PHE A 137 -3.23 -11.90 1.83
N SER A 138 -3.97 -11.28 2.76
CA SER A 138 -4.57 -11.99 3.89
C SER A 138 -5.56 -13.06 3.43
N TYR A 139 -6.36 -12.78 2.43
CA TYR A 139 -7.28 -13.73 1.84
C TYR A 139 -6.57 -14.91 1.18
N PHE A 140 -5.55 -14.67 0.36
CA PHE A 140 -4.75 -15.73 -0.27
C PHE A 140 -4.03 -16.59 0.76
N LEU A 141 -3.53 -15.99 1.85
CA LEU A 141 -2.94 -16.77 2.94
C LEU A 141 -3.95 -17.74 3.56
N VAL A 142 -5.16 -17.29 3.86
CA VAL A 142 -6.19 -18.14 4.45
C VAL A 142 -6.57 -19.29 3.49
N LEU A 143 -6.72 -18.99 2.20
CA LEU A 143 -6.96 -20.02 1.18
C LEU A 143 -5.83 -21.07 1.13
N ALA A 144 -4.59 -20.61 1.21
CA ALA A 144 -3.44 -21.48 1.21
C ALA A 144 -3.43 -22.45 2.41
N PHE A 145 -3.79 -21.95 3.59
CA PHE A 145 -3.93 -22.78 4.80
C PHE A 145 -5.08 -23.78 4.69
N GLN A 146 -6.21 -23.39 4.11
CA GLN A 146 -7.34 -24.29 3.89
C GLN A 146 -7.07 -25.35 2.83
N GLY A 147 -6.22 -25.07 1.85
CA GLY A 147 -5.81 -26.02 0.81
C GLY A 147 -4.92 -27.18 1.30
N GLY A 148 -4.63 -27.23 2.60
CA GLY A 148 -3.96 -28.39 3.24
C GLY A 148 -2.44 -28.42 3.10
N ASN A 149 -1.81 -27.46 2.43
CA ASN A 149 -0.36 -27.42 2.32
C ASN A 149 0.21 -25.99 2.58
N PRO A 150 0.39 -25.63 3.87
CA PRO A 150 0.82 -24.28 4.24
C PRO A 150 2.21 -23.91 3.71
N PHE A 151 3.11 -24.87 3.49
CA PHE A 151 4.45 -24.62 2.97
C PHE A 151 4.45 -24.19 1.50
N LEU A 152 3.55 -24.72 0.69
CA LEU A 152 3.37 -24.29 -0.70
C LEU A 152 2.44 -23.07 -0.80
N GLY A 153 1.51 -22.93 0.11
CA GLY A 153 0.52 -21.85 0.10
C GLY A 153 1.12 -20.47 0.28
N LEU A 154 2.11 -20.31 1.17
CA LEU A 154 2.73 -19.03 1.43
C LEU A 154 3.50 -18.49 0.20
N PRO A 155 4.38 -19.23 -0.48
CA PRO A 155 5.02 -18.77 -1.71
C PRO A 155 4.03 -18.52 -2.85
N LEU A 156 2.96 -19.35 -2.97
CA LEU A 156 1.91 -19.13 -3.97
C LEU A 156 1.13 -17.84 -3.70
N ALA A 157 0.78 -17.54 -2.46
CA ALA A 157 0.13 -16.28 -2.08
C ALA A 157 1.02 -15.07 -2.38
N LEU A 158 2.31 -15.15 -2.10
CA LEU A 158 3.27 -14.10 -2.44
C LEU A 158 3.38 -13.90 -3.96
N LEU A 159 3.44 -14.99 -4.71
CA LEU A 159 3.52 -14.95 -6.17
C LEU A 159 2.25 -14.35 -6.78
N ALA A 160 1.07 -14.75 -6.31
CA ALA A 160 -0.21 -14.20 -6.75
C ALA A 160 -0.31 -12.68 -6.50
N ILE A 161 0.14 -12.21 -5.35
CA ILE A 161 0.20 -10.78 -5.03
C ILE A 161 1.19 -10.03 -5.90
N LEU A 162 2.37 -10.60 -6.16
CA LEU A 162 3.35 -9.98 -7.05
C LEU A 162 2.80 -9.82 -8.47
N ILE A 163 2.14 -10.85 -8.99
CA ILE A 163 1.50 -10.78 -10.31
C ILE A 163 0.40 -9.71 -10.30
N LEU A 164 -0.50 -9.74 -9.32
CA LEU A 164 -1.59 -8.79 -9.24
C LEU A 164 -1.08 -7.35 -9.09
N SER A 165 -0.11 -7.13 -8.21
CA SER A 165 0.47 -5.79 -8.02
C SER A 165 1.18 -5.29 -9.27
N SER A 166 1.86 -6.16 -10.02
CA SER A 166 2.51 -5.79 -11.29
C SER A 166 1.49 -5.40 -12.35
N VAL A 167 0.40 -6.14 -12.48
CA VAL A 167 -0.69 -5.83 -13.43
C VAL A 167 -1.34 -4.49 -13.06
N ILE A 168 -1.68 -4.27 -11.79
CA ILE A 168 -2.30 -3.01 -11.34
C ILE A 168 -1.35 -1.83 -11.56
N THR A 169 -0.06 -1.99 -11.23
CA THR A 169 0.93 -0.92 -11.44
C THR A 169 1.09 -0.59 -12.92
N PHE A 170 1.13 -1.60 -13.78
CA PHE A 170 1.22 -1.41 -15.23
C PHE A 170 0.01 -0.69 -15.82
N LEU A 171 -1.19 -0.93 -15.28
CA LEU A 171 -2.42 -0.26 -15.72
C LEU A 171 -2.53 1.20 -15.22
N ILE A 172 -1.80 1.56 -14.16
CA ILE A 172 -1.86 2.89 -13.55
C ILE A 172 -0.73 3.80 -14.08
N LEU A 173 0.43 3.25 -14.38
CA LEU A 173 1.60 3.97 -14.91
C LEU A 173 1.54 4.09 -16.41
#